data_398d014c1f204b687abf08d5d6f4d545
#
_entry.id   398d014c1f204b687abf08d5d6f4d545
#
_cell.length_a   1.000
_cell.length_b   1.000
_cell.length_c   1.000
_cell.angle_alpha   90.00
_cell.angle_beta   90.00
_cell.angle_gamma   90.00
#
_symmetry.space_group_name_H-M   'P 1'
#
loop_
_entity.id
_entity.type
_entity.pdbx_description
1 polymer ?
#
loop_
_entity_poly.entity_id
_entity_poly.type
_entity_poly.pdbx_seq_one_letter_code
_entity_poly.pdbx_strand_id
1 'polypeptide(L)'
;MNLKRWGILALCILLLGAVTGSATAEEETVTYRSITVSKDTEEVDLGTLGIQQWGPFYDFLSQLPNLKKVDMFNTVLNLQVYNKLNKLFPDVDFGCQFRFGKRRLRTDDTAFSTLWSEGERKFKYDEIAMLSWCRNLYALDIGHNPVRKLDFLYDMPELRVLIVAICDVTDITPIASLKHLEYLEIFHNRITDISCLKGLDHLMDLNLVKNRVKDLSPLMEMKSLKRLWIHLADVDNPAMPDAATLKALQEALPDCHIDAESTSTAGGWRKDSPHYKVIQRMFGTKKYEPFEDSDPENMPEPWRSEHLKQKTQEGDT
;
A
#
# COMPACT_ATOMS: atom_id res chain seq x y z
N MET A 1 9.21 -47.45 -4.14
CA MET A 1 9.05 -48.46 -5.19
C MET A 1 8.06 -47.94 -6.21
N ASN A 2 8.55 -47.75 -7.42
CA ASN A 2 7.88 -47.53 -8.71
C ASN A 2 7.33 -46.11 -9.05
N LEU A 3 8.20 -45.43 -9.81
CA LEU A 3 7.93 -44.42 -10.82
C LEU A 3 6.94 -44.92 -11.88
N LYS A 4 6.05 -44.03 -12.36
CA LYS A 4 5.49 -44.12 -13.72
C LYS A 4 5.76 -42.83 -14.49
N ARG A 5 6.71 -42.91 -15.39
CA ARG A 5 6.93 -42.03 -16.55
C ARG A 5 5.81 -42.27 -17.57
N TRP A 6 5.19 -41.22 -18.08
CA TRP A 6 4.42 -41.27 -19.32
C TRP A 6 5.20 -40.55 -20.40
N GLY A 7 5.68 -41.32 -21.38
CA GLY A 7 6.26 -40.83 -22.60
C GLY A 7 5.15 -40.56 -23.62
N ILE A 8 5.25 -39.42 -24.29
CA ILE A 8 4.42 -39.10 -25.46
C ILE A 8 5.20 -39.52 -26.71
N LEU A 9 4.65 -40.47 -27.46
CA LEU A 9 5.13 -40.88 -28.79
C LEU A 9 4.87 -39.74 -29.78
N ALA A 10 5.93 -39.27 -30.42
CA ALA A 10 5.83 -38.42 -31.59
C ALA A 10 5.54 -39.28 -32.84
N LEU A 11 4.40 -39.02 -33.47
CA LEU A 11 4.04 -39.62 -34.77
C LEU A 11 4.60 -38.75 -35.89
N CYS A 12 5.66 -39.18 -36.54
CA CYS A 12 6.18 -38.55 -37.78
C CYS A 12 5.25 -38.85 -38.95
N ILE A 13 4.56 -37.85 -39.44
CA ILE A 13 3.93 -37.87 -40.79
C ILE A 13 4.80 -37.04 -41.70
N LEU A 14 5.52 -37.74 -42.60
CA LEU A 14 6.20 -37.12 -43.77
C LEU A 14 5.17 -36.73 -44.80
N LEU A 15 4.91 -35.44 -44.94
CA LEU A 15 4.25 -34.84 -46.10
C LEU A 15 5.30 -33.98 -46.84
N LEU A 16 5.75 -34.46 -47.98
CA LEU A 16 6.48 -33.68 -48.97
C LEU A 16 5.51 -32.66 -49.57
N GLY A 17 5.72 -31.37 -49.24
CA GLY A 17 5.03 -30.24 -49.84
C GLY A 17 5.92 -29.02 -49.83
N ALA A 18 6.19 -28.52 -51.00
CA ALA A 18 6.87 -27.30 -51.41
C ALA A 18 7.46 -26.39 -50.33
N VAL A 19 8.78 -26.28 -50.29
CA VAL A 19 9.53 -25.27 -49.52
C VAL A 19 9.26 -23.90 -50.15
N THR A 20 8.25 -23.20 -49.65
CA THR A 20 8.25 -21.73 -49.69
C THR A 20 9.01 -21.29 -48.45
N GLY A 21 10.24 -20.84 -48.67
CA GLY A 21 11.06 -20.29 -47.57
C GLY A 21 10.38 -19.04 -46.97
N SER A 22 9.64 -19.22 -45.88
CA SER A 22 9.42 -18.12 -44.97
C SER A 22 10.73 -17.95 -44.20
N ALA A 23 11.50 -16.92 -44.51
CA ALA A 23 12.57 -16.47 -43.66
C ALA A 23 11.92 -16.21 -42.27
N THR A 24 12.18 -17.06 -41.28
CA THR A 24 11.91 -16.73 -39.91
C THR A 24 12.75 -15.51 -39.62
N ALA A 25 12.11 -14.35 -39.41
CA ALA A 25 12.81 -13.18 -38.91
C ALA A 25 13.59 -13.63 -37.67
N GLU A 26 14.91 -13.47 -37.67
CA GLU A 26 15.71 -13.70 -36.46
C GLU A 26 15.13 -12.77 -35.38
N GLU A 27 14.71 -13.34 -34.29
CA GLU A 27 14.19 -12.59 -33.14
C GLU A 27 15.33 -11.74 -32.59
N GLU A 28 15.22 -10.40 -32.71
CA GLU A 28 16.22 -9.49 -32.19
C GLU A 28 16.26 -9.60 -30.68
N THR A 29 17.42 -9.91 -30.13
CA THR A 29 17.63 -10.08 -28.67
C THR A 29 18.55 -9.02 -28.12
N VAL A 30 18.34 -8.70 -26.84
CA VAL A 30 19.17 -7.77 -26.05
C VAL A 30 19.70 -8.52 -24.82
N THR A 31 20.98 -8.27 -24.49
CA THR A 31 21.64 -8.97 -23.39
C THR A 31 22.17 -7.99 -22.34
N TYR A 32 21.87 -8.28 -21.07
CA TYR A 32 22.51 -7.65 -19.92
C TYR A 32 23.11 -8.74 -19.03
N ARG A 33 24.43 -8.82 -18.98
CA ARG A 33 25.20 -9.86 -18.26
C ARG A 33 24.79 -11.27 -18.70
N SER A 34 24.12 -12.04 -17.83
CA SER A 34 23.63 -13.40 -18.11
C SER A 34 22.16 -13.45 -18.56
N ILE A 35 21.49 -12.30 -18.66
CA ILE A 35 20.09 -12.21 -19.05
C ILE A 35 20.02 -11.82 -20.53
N THR A 36 19.39 -12.67 -21.33
CA THR A 36 19.09 -12.39 -22.77
C THR A 36 17.59 -12.48 -22.94
N VAL A 37 17.00 -11.44 -23.52
CA VAL A 37 15.56 -11.33 -23.76
C VAL A 37 15.29 -10.89 -25.20
N SER A 38 14.10 -11.19 -25.71
CA SER A 38 13.63 -10.59 -26.95
C SER A 38 13.54 -9.07 -26.80
N LYS A 39 13.84 -8.36 -27.88
CA LYS A 39 13.71 -6.90 -27.92
C LYS A 39 12.26 -6.43 -27.73
N ASP A 40 11.30 -7.29 -28.06
CA ASP A 40 9.86 -7.04 -27.91
C ASP A 40 9.30 -7.45 -26.54
N THR A 41 10.16 -7.89 -25.58
CA THR A 41 9.70 -8.33 -24.28
C THR A 41 9.01 -7.20 -23.50
N GLU A 42 7.93 -7.54 -22.82
CA GLU A 42 7.24 -6.65 -21.90
C GLU A 42 7.76 -6.78 -20.46
N GLU A 43 8.43 -7.89 -20.13
CA GLU A 43 8.90 -8.17 -18.76
C GLU A 43 10.33 -8.67 -18.76
N VAL A 44 11.10 -8.25 -17.75
CA VAL A 44 12.46 -8.72 -17.47
C VAL A 44 12.54 -9.18 -16.02
N ASP A 45 12.95 -10.43 -15.79
CA ASP A 45 13.25 -10.93 -14.45
C ASP A 45 14.77 -11.12 -14.31
N LEU A 46 15.39 -10.39 -13.40
CA LEU A 46 16.81 -10.52 -13.07
C LEU A 46 17.10 -11.67 -12.11
N GLY A 47 16.10 -12.34 -11.56
CA GLY A 47 16.24 -13.41 -10.59
C GLY A 47 17.10 -13.00 -9.40
N THR A 48 18.23 -13.68 -9.22
CA THR A 48 19.19 -13.38 -8.15
C THR A 48 20.25 -12.35 -8.55
N LEU A 49 20.24 -11.85 -9.79
CA LEU A 49 21.23 -10.91 -10.28
C LEU A 49 21.06 -9.52 -9.64
N GLY A 50 22.08 -9.07 -8.91
CA GLY A 50 22.14 -7.70 -8.40
C GLY A 50 22.73 -6.74 -9.40
N ILE A 51 22.24 -5.50 -9.43
CA ILE A 51 22.76 -4.45 -10.31
C ILE A 51 23.99 -3.81 -9.65
N GLN A 52 25.12 -3.92 -10.28
CA GLN A 52 26.40 -3.33 -9.82
C GLN A 52 26.71 -2.00 -10.52
N GLN A 53 26.33 -1.86 -11.79
CA GLN A 53 26.56 -0.69 -12.60
C GLN A 53 25.28 -0.25 -13.30
N TRP A 54 24.81 0.94 -12.97
CA TRP A 54 23.53 1.47 -13.44
C TRP A 54 23.57 1.95 -14.90
N GLY A 55 24.72 2.46 -15.39
CA GLY A 55 24.85 2.91 -16.78
C GLY A 55 24.49 1.81 -17.79
N PRO A 56 25.23 0.69 -17.81
CA PRO A 56 24.92 -0.43 -18.71
C PRO A 56 23.51 -1.01 -18.51
N PHE A 57 22.94 -0.92 -17.30
CA PHE A 57 21.57 -1.37 -17.05
C PHE A 57 20.55 -0.42 -17.69
N TYR A 58 20.72 0.89 -17.60
CA TYR A 58 19.84 1.85 -18.30
C TYR A 58 19.93 1.68 -19.82
N ASP A 59 21.13 1.45 -20.37
CA ASP A 59 21.34 1.22 -21.80
C ASP A 59 20.63 -0.07 -22.26
N PHE A 60 20.63 -1.11 -21.44
CA PHE A 60 19.89 -2.35 -21.69
C PHE A 60 18.39 -2.10 -21.71
N LEU A 61 17.82 -1.48 -20.66
CA LEU A 61 16.38 -1.20 -20.62
C LEU A 61 15.90 -0.29 -21.76
N SER A 62 16.74 0.66 -22.18
CA SER A 62 16.40 1.60 -23.25
C SER A 62 16.27 0.93 -24.63
N GLN A 63 16.74 -0.30 -24.79
CA GLN A 63 16.60 -1.09 -26.00
C GLN A 63 15.30 -1.92 -26.06
N LEU A 64 14.49 -1.88 -24.99
CA LEU A 64 13.25 -2.66 -24.84
C LEU A 64 12.03 -1.74 -24.92
N PRO A 65 11.53 -1.43 -26.14
CA PRO A 65 10.49 -0.41 -26.35
C PRO A 65 9.12 -0.77 -25.73
N ASN A 66 8.87 -2.08 -25.55
CA ASN A 66 7.59 -2.58 -25.02
C ASN A 66 7.64 -2.91 -23.52
N LEU A 67 8.75 -2.59 -22.84
CA LEU A 67 8.96 -2.95 -21.45
C LEU A 67 7.93 -2.32 -20.51
N LYS A 68 7.27 -3.17 -19.72
CA LYS A 68 6.27 -2.78 -18.72
C LYS A 68 6.70 -3.13 -17.28
N LYS A 69 7.53 -4.18 -17.14
CA LYS A 69 7.90 -4.68 -15.81
C LYS A 69 9.34 -5.16 -15.74
N VAL A 70 10.00 -4.87 -14.61
CA VAL A 70 11.34 -5.36 -14.29
C VAL A 70 11.38 -5.90 -12.87
N ASP A 71 11.54 -7.20 -12.70
CA ASP A 71 11.75 -7.83 -11.39
C ASP A 71 13.25 -7.87 -11.06
N MET A 72 13.65 -7.02 -10.11
CA MET A 72 15.03 -6.90 -9.62
C MET A 72 15.07 -6.92 -8.08
N PHE A 73 14.34 -7.85 -7.47
CA PHE A 73 14.14 -7.92 -6.02
C PHE A 73 15.41 -8.16 -5.20
N ASN A 74 16.52 -8.52 -5.85
CA ASN A 74 17.82 -8.60 -5.18
C ASN A 74 18.57 -7.25 -5.13
N THR A 75 17.92 -6.17 -5.60
CA THR A 75 18.49 -4.82 -5.66
C THR A 75 17.81 -3.90 -4.66
N VAL A 76 18.62 -3.21 -3.84
CA VAL A 76 18.14 -2.17 -2.92
C VAL A 76 18.38 -0.81 -3.57
N LEU A 77 17.31 -0.06 -3.80
CA LEU A 77 17.38 1.28 -4.36
C LEU A 77 17.61 2.34 -3.29
N ASN A 78 18.35 3.38 -3.68
CA ASN A 78 18.37 4.65 -3.00
C ASN A 78 17.53 5.69 -3.76
N LEU A 79 17.27 6.84 -3.15
CA LEU A 79 16.47 7.91 -3.72
C LEU A 79 17.00 8.42 -5.08
N GLN A 80 18.32 8.48 -5.25
CA GLN A 80 18.94 8.96 -6.50
C GLN A 80 18.64 8.01 -7.67
N VAL A 81 18.76 6.72 -7.44
CA VAL A 81 18.47 5.69 -8.45
C VAL A 81 16.98 5.63 -8.73
N TYR A 82 16.16 5.65 -7.69
CA TYR A 82 14.69 5.73 -7.81
C TYR A 82 14.29 6.90 -8.72
N ASN A 83 14.74 8.13 -8.41
CA ASN A 83 14.40 9.31 -9.20
C ASN A 83 14.85 9.19 -10.66
N LYS A 84 16.01 8.56 -10.91
CA LYS A 84 16.53 8.37 -12.27
C LYS A 84 15.71 7.34 -13.05
N LEU A 85 15.35 6.21 -12.43
CA LEU A 85 14.51 5.18 -13.07
C LEU A 85 13.12 5.74 -13.38
N ASN A 86 12.49 6.42 -12.42
CA ASN A 86 11.17 7.03 -12.59
C ASN A 86 11.15 8.07 -13.71
N LYS A 87 12.26 8.81 -13.88
CA LYS A 87 12.40 9.79 -14.98
C LYS A 87 12.61 9.14 -16.34
N LEU A 88 13.41 8.08 -16.42
CA LEU A 88 13.78 7.42 -17.68
C LEU A 88 12.72 6.43 -18.16
N PHE A 89 12.02 5.78 -17.22
CA PHE A 89 11.08 4.69 -17.48
C PHE A 89 9.82 4.88 -16.62
N PRO A 90 9.04 5.97 -16.84
CA PRO A 90 7.92 6.33 -15.97
C PRO A 90 6.78 5.30 -15.97
N ASP A 91 6.64 4.54 -17.06
CA ASP A 91 5.57 3.57 -17.26
C ASP A 91 5.98 2.13 -16.94
N VAL A 92 7.23 1.93 -16.44
CA VAL A 92 7.75 0.60 -16.09
C VAL A 92 7.57 0.34 -14.60
N ASP A 93 6.99 -0.81 -14.26
CA ASP A 93 6.89 -1.29 -12.89
C ASP A 93 8.19 -2.00 -12.46
N PHE A 94 8.79 -1.55 -11.34
CA PHE A 94 10.05 -2.06 -10.84
C PHE A 94 9.86 -2.85 -9.53
N GLY A 95 9.98 -4.18 -9.61
CA GLY A 95 10.08 -5.07 -8.45
C GLY A 95 11.46 -4.93 -7.78
N CYS A 96 11.57 -4.21 -6.67
CA CYS A 96 12.84 -3.92 -6.00
C CYS A 96 12.71 -3.85 -4.48
N GLN A 97 13.76 -3.44 -3.80
CA GLN A 97 13.77 -3.17 -2.38
C GLN A 97 14.10 -1.71 -2.09
N PHE A 98 13.50 -1.16 -1.05
CA PHE A 98 13.88 0.10 -0.41
C PHE A 98 14.43 -0.15 0.98
N ARG A 99 15.23 0.80 1.48
CA ARG A 99 15.75 0.79 2.83
C ARG A 99 15.32 2.02 3.61
N PHE A 100 14.59 1.80 4.68
CA PHE A 100 14.18 2.80 5.66
C PHE A 100 14.89 2.52 6.99
N GLY A 101 16.04 3.17 7.21
CA GLY A 101 16.90 2.89 8.37
C GLY A 101 17.39 1.44 8.38
N LYS A 102 17.02 0.68 9.42
CA LYS A 102 17.34 -0.76 9.53
C LYS A 102 16.34 -1.67 8.82
N ARG A 103 15.19 -1.12 8.40
CA ARG A 103 14.10 -1.87 7.78
C ARG A 103 14.27 -1.94 6.27
N ARG A 104 13.86 -3.05 5.70
CA ARG A 104 13.77 -3.24 4.24
C ARG A 104 12.33 -3.45 3.86
N LEU A 105 11.92 -2.84 2.77
CA LEU A 105 10.63 -3.02 2.12
C LEU A 105 10.88 -3.54 0.71
N ARG A 106 10.18 -4.61 0.32
CA ARG A 106 10.05 -5.03 -1.07
C ARG A 106 8.83 -4.35 -1.67
N THR A 107 8.85 -4.05 -2.94
CA THR A 107 7.69 -3.43 -3.62
C THR A 107 6.48 -4.36 -3.72
N ASP A 108 6.67 -5.67 -3.48
CA ASP A 108 5.61 -6.69 -3.38
C ASP A 108 5.19 -7.01 -1.93
N ASP A 109 5.76 -6.36 -0.90
CA ASP A 109 5.23 -6.45 0.47
C ASP A 109 3.83 -5.82 0.52
N THR A 110 2.92 -6.37 1.33
CA THR A 110 1.53 -5.89 1.43
C THR A 110 1.25 -5.08 2.68
N ALA A 111 2.19 -5.01 3.62
CA ALA A 111 2.13 -4.15 4.81
C ALA A 111 3.52 -3.62 5.17
N PHE A 112 3.60 -2.35 5.54
CA PHE A 112 4.86 -1.75 5.96
C PHE A 112 4.67 -0.66 7.01
N SER A 113 5.58 -0.62 8.00
CA SER A 113 5.68 0.47 8.96
C SER A 113 7.11 0.98 9.04
N THR A 114 7.26 2.29 9.05
CA THR A 114 8.54 2.93 9.34
C THR A 114 8.94 2.77 10.81
N LEU A 115 7.98 2.50 11.71
CA LEU A 115 8.16 2.22 13.15
C LEU A 115 9.28 3.07 13.77
N TRP A 116 9.10 4.38 13.74
CA TRP A 116 10.09 5.27 14.32
C TRP A 116 10.34 4.90 15.79
N SER A 117 11.63 4.78 16.16
CA SER A 117 12.08 4.59 17.54
C SER A 117 12.92 5.79 17.97
N GLU A 118 12.94 6.07 19.26
CA GLU A 118 13.77 7.14 19.79
C GLU A 118 15.23 6.96 19.37
N GLY A 119 15.87 8.05 18.86
CA GLY A 119 17.22 8.03 18.33
C GLY A 119 17.35 7.59 16.86
N GLU A 120 16.29 7.12 16.21
CA GLU A 120 16.32 6.86 14.77
C GLU A 120 16.11 8.15 13.95
N ARG A 121 16.73 8.20 12.77
CA ARG A 121 16.53 9.29 11.82
C ARG A 121 15.10 9.26 11.28
N LYS A 122 14.47 10.43 11.24
CA LYS A 122 13.19 10.62 10.56
C LYS A 122 13.37 10.69 9.05
N PHE A 123 12.41 10.16 8.30
CA PHE A 123 12.39 10.21 6.84
C PHE A 123 11.69 11.47 6.36
N LYS A 124 12.19 12.04 5.27
CA LYS A 124 11.61 13.20 4.60
C LYS A 124 10.60 12.74 3.55
N TYR A 125 9.80 13.70 3.05
CA TYR A 125 8.80 13.46 2.02
C TYR A 125 9.34 12.67 0.81
N ASP A 126 10.46 13.09 0.21
CA ASP A 126 10.99 12.44 -0.99
C ASP A 126 11.36 10.96 -0.77
N GLU A 127 11.77 10.61 0.45
CA GLU A 127 12.07 9.22 0.81
C GLU A 127 10.79 8.40 0.99
N ILE A 128 9.78 8.99 1.63
CA ILE A 128 8.46 8.36 1.82
C ILE A 128 7.73 8.23 0.47
N ALA A 129 7.87 9.20 -0.43
CA ALA A 129 7.25 9.17 -1.74
C ALA A 129 7.71 7.98 -2.62
N MET A 130 8.88 7.37 -2.33
CA MET A 130 9.28 6.11 -3.00
C MET A 130 8.30 4.96 -2.75
N LEU A 131 7.47 5.04 -1.69
CA LEU A 131 6.45 4.04 -1.40
C LEU A 131 5.37 3.96 -2.48
N SER A 132 5.20 4.98 -3.33
CA SER A 132 4.28 4.97 -4.49
C SER A 132 4.53 3.81 -5.45
N TRP A 133 5.74 3.23 -5.46
CA TRP A 133 6.03 2.02 -6.23
C TRP A 133 5.50 0.73 -5.60
N CYS A 134 5.08 0.77 -4.33
CA CYS A 134 4.52 -0.38 -3.61
C CYS A 134 2.99 -0.44 -3.82
N ARG A 135 2.55 -0.64 -5.06
CA ARG A 135 1.14 -0.55 -5.47
C ARG A 135 0.24 -1.58 -4.80
N ASN A 136 0.82 -2.69 -4.32
CA ASN A 136 0.10 -3.75 -3.60
C ASN A 136 0.15 -3.58 -2.07
N LEU A 137 0.53 -2.39 -1.60
CA LEU A 137 0.57 -2.12 -0.17
C LEU A 137 -0.86 -1.82 0.32
N TYR A 138 -1.37 -2.65 1.22
CA TYR A 138 -2.69 -2.51 1.83
C TYR A 138 -2.65 -1.86 3.22
N ALA A 139 -1.50 -1.95 3.91
CA ALA A 139 -1.33 -1.34 5.23
C ALA A 139 -0.02 -0.54 5.30
N LEU A 140 -0.12 0.74 5.68
CA LEU A 140 1.00 1.66 5.74
C LEU A 140 0.99 2.48 7.04
N ASP A 141 2.13 2.48 7.75
CA ASP A 141 2.41 3.37 8.86
C ASP A 141 3.68 4.19 8.60
N ILE A 142 3.50 5.48 8.43
CA ILE A 142 4.59 6.46 8.27
C ILE A 142 4.67 7.44 9.45
N GLY A 143 4.06 7.09 10.57
CA GLY A 143 4.01 7.94 11.76
C GLY A 143 5.38 8.44 12.22
N HIS A 144 5.37 9.60 12.88
CA HIS A 144 6.55 10.30 13.41
C HIS A 144 7.56 10.82 12.38
N ASN A 145 7.23 10.84 11.09
CA ASN A 145 8.06 11.43 10.04
C ASN A 145 7.49 12.79 9.60
N PRO A 146 8.33 13.83 9.42
CA PRO A 146 7.86 15.17 9.02
C PRO A 146 7.53 15.22 7.53
N VAL A 147 6.54 14.45 7.12
CA VAL A 147 6.19 14.22 5.70
C VAL A 147 5.50 15.45 5.10
N ARG A 148 4.57 16.06 5.85
CA ARG A 148 3.80 17.28 5.52
C ARG A 148 2.87 17.19 4.31
N LYS A 149 3.19 16.37 3.31
CA LYS A 149 2.41 16.15 2.08
C LYS A 149 2.07 14.69 1.89
N LEU A 150 0.96 14.41 1.26
CA LEU A 150 0.46 13.05 1.06
C LEU A 150 0.21 12.72 -0.42
N ASP A 151 0.73 13.53 -1.37
CA ASP A 151 0.47 13.36 -2.80
C ASP A 151 0.81 11.96 -3.32
N PHE A 152 1.81 11.29 -2.74
CA PHE A 152 2.20 9.92 -3.10
C PHE A 152 1.07 8.88 -2.89
N LEU A 153 0.06 9.21 -2.07
CA LEU A 153 -1.10 8.33 -1.85
C LEU A 153 -1.99 8.18 -3.09
N TYR A 154 -1.94 9.12 -4.04
CA TYR A 154 -2.67 8.98 -5.31
C TYR A 154 -2.23 7.74 -6.11
N ASP A 155 -0.99 7.27 -5.91
CA ASP A 155 -0.43 6.09 -6.54
C ASP A 155 -0.65 4.80 -5.71
N MET A 156 -1.37 4.87 -4.59
CA MET A 156 -1.57 3.77 -3.63
C MET A 156 -3.05 3.51 -3.32
N PRO A 157 -3.94 3.36 -4.33
CA PRO A 157 -5.39 3.32 -4.13
C PRO A 157 -5.87 2.11 -3.32
N GLU A 158 -5.04 1.07 -3.22
CA GLU A 158 -5.39 -0.18 -2.56
C GLU A 158 -5.23 -0.16 -1.03
N LEU A 159 -4.79 0.97 -0.44
CA LEU A 159 -4.62 1.08 1.02
C LEU A 159 -5.95 0.90 1.76
N ARG A 160 -5.90 0.08 2.80
CA ARG A 160 -6.98 -0.20 3.76
C ARG A 160 -6.65 0.28 5.17
N VAL A 161 -5.38 0.32 5.50
CA VAL A 161 -4.89 0.80 6.79
C VAL A 161 -3.87 1.90 6.54
N LEU A 162 -4.12 3.08 7.11
CA LEU A 162 -3.20 4.22 7.00
C LEU A 162 -2.96 4.87 8.36
N ILE A 163 -1.70 4.93 8.79
CA ILE A 163 -1.25 5.65 9.98
C ILE A 163 -0.29 6.76 9.57
N VAL A 164 -0.71 8.01 9.79
CA VAL A 164 0.02 9.26 9.50
C VAL A 164 0.07 10.12 10.76
N ALA A 165 0.40 9.49 11.89
CA ALA A 165 0.44 10.17 13.18
C ALA A 165 1.72 11.03 13.33
N ILE A 166 1.59 12.27 13.83
CA ILE A 166 2.73 13.16 14.12
C ILE A 166 3.60 13.42 12.86
N CYS A 167 2.96 13.79 11.76
CA CYS A 167 3.63 14.00 10.47
C CYS A 167 3.64 15.44 9.96
N ASP A 168 3.17 16.40 10.79
CA ASP A 168 3.04 17.83 10.41
C ASP A 168 2.09 18.08 9.21
N VAL A 169 1.16 17.17 8.94
CA VAL A 169 0.22 17.26 7.80
C VAL A 169 -0.84 18.32 8.07
N THR A 170 -1.17 19.07 7.03
CA THR A 170 -2.27 20.07 7.03
C THR A 170 -3.35 19.71 6.02
N ASP A 171 -2.97 19.19 4.86
CA ASP A 171 -3.85 18.83 3.76
C ASP A 171 -3.92 17.29 3.64
N ILE A 172 -5.14 16.78 3.80
CA ILE A 172 -5.44 15.34 3.70
C ILE A 172 -6.28 15.00 2.46
N THR A 173 -6.42 15.95 1.52
CA THR A 173 -7.17 15.75 0.27
C THR A 173 -6.77 14.45 -0.47
N PRO A 174 -5.48 14.06 -0.52
CA PRO A 174 -5.09 12.80 -1.18
C PRO A 174 -5.72 11.54 -0.56
N ILE A 175 -6.11 11.57 0.73
CA ILE A 175 -6.78 10.44 1.39
C ILE A 175 -8.14 10.11 0.71
N ALA A 176 -8.80 11.09 0.10
CA ALA A 176 -10.05 10.88 -0.63
C ALA A 176 -9.95 9.86 -1.78
N SER A 177 -8.75 9.61 -2.30
CA SER A 177 -8.52 8.59 -3.35
C SER A 177 -8.54 7.15 -2.83
N LEU A 178 -8.40 6.96 -1.51
CA LEU A 178 -8.28 5.65 -0.86
C LEU A 178 -9.67 5.06 -0.58
N LYS A 179 -10.39 4.65 -1.62
CA LYS A 179 -11.79 4.21 -1.50
C LYS A 179 -11.98 2.93 -0.68
N HIS A 180 -10.94 2.16 -0.52
CA HIS A 180 -10.93 0.91 0.25
C HIS A 180 -10.51 1.07 1.71
N LEU A 181 -10.26 2.32 2.18
CA LEU A 181 -9.72 2.59 3.50
C LEU A 181 -10.70 2.17 4.61
N GLU A 182 -10.22 1.36 5.56
CA GLU A 182 -10.97 0.82 6.69
C GLU A 182 -10.51 1.39 8.04
N TYR A 183 -9.21 1.73 8.15
CA TYR A 183 -8.59 2.27 9.35
C TYR A 183 -7.74 3.49 9.02
N LEU A 184 -8.01 4.61 9.69
CA LEU A 184 -7.27 5.87 9.52
C LEU A 184 -6.86 6.46 10.87
N GLU A 185 -5.56 6.56 11.11
CA GLU A 185 -5.00 7.28 12.26
C GLU A 185 -4.19 8.48 11.78
N ILE A 186 -4.74 9.68 11.98
CA ILE A 186 -4.09 10.97 11.64
C ILE A 186 -3.88 11.83 12.89
N PHE A 187 -3.62 11.16 14.01
CA PHE A 187 -3.35 11.75 15.31
C PHE A 187 -2.24 12.79 15.28
N HIS A 188 -2.45 13.90 16.00
CA HIS A 188 -1.47 14.95 16.24
C HIS A 188 -0.83 15.48 14.93
N ASN A 189 -1.69 16.08 14.12
CA ASN A 189 -1.33 16.85 12.93
C ASN A 189 -1.89 18.28 13.02
N ARG A 190 -1.95 18.98 11.90
CA ARG A 190 -2.45 20.36 11.84
C ARG A 190 -3.66 20.48 10.91
N ILE A 191 -4.47 19.43 10.85
CA ILE A 191 -5.60 19.31 9.95
C ILE A 191 -6.73 20.21 10.43
N THR A 192 -7.32 20.99 9.51
CA THR A 192 -8.45 21.89 9.78
C THR A 192 -9.70 21.49 9.01
N ASP A 193 -9.54 20.85 7.87
CA ASP A 193 -10.62 20.41 6.97
C ASP A 193 -10.57 18.89 6.80
N ILE A 194 -11.73 18.25 7.04
CA ILE A 194 -11.94 16.82 6.90
C ILE A 194 -13.04 16.49 5.89
N SER A 195 -13.47 17.46 5.09
CA SER A 195 -14.53 17.29 4.10
C SER A 195 -14.21 16.20 3.07
N CYS A 196 -12.92 16.01 2.77
CA CYS A 196 -12.42 14.99 1.85
C CYS A 196 -12.63 13.53 2.35
N LEU A 197 -12.93 13.34 3.64
CA LEU A 197 -13.21 12.01 4.20
C LEU A 197 -14.61 11.50 3.83
N LYS A 198 -15.52 12.38 3.41
CA LYS A 198 -16.82 11.97 2.87
C LYS A 198 -16.62 11.02 1.67
N GLY A 199 -17.41 9.95 1.63
CA GLY A 199 -17.32 8.94 0.57
C GLY A 199 -16.16 7.96 0.75
N LEU A 200 -15.63 7.83 1.98
CA LEU A 200 -14.84 6.68 2.43
C LEU A 200 -15.79 5.69 3.11
N ASP A 201 -16.57 4.99 2.28
CA ASP A 201 -17.74 4.21 2.71
C ASP A 201 -17.36 2.93 3.47
N HIS A 202 -16.09 2.55 3.49
CA HIS A 202 -15.55 1.41 4.24
C HIS A 202 -14.79 1.81 5.51
N LEU A 203 -14.64 3.13 5.79
CA LEU A 203 -13.86 3.58 6.94
C LEU A 203 -14.60 3.29 8.26
N MET A 204 -14.06 2.35 9.03
CA MET A 204 -14.60 1.92 10.33
C MET A 204 -13.95 2.61 11.52
N ASP A 205 -12.67 2.87 11.47
CA ASP A 205 -11.87 3.42 12.55
C ASP A 205 -11.22 4.74 12.14
N LEU A 206 -11.52 5.82 12.86
CA LEU A 206 -10.95 7.13 12.61
C LEU A 206 -10.42 7.78 13.89
N ASN A 207 -9.12 8.12 13.90
CA ASN A 207 -8.47 8.86 14.96
C ASN A 207 -8.05 10.26 14.48
N LEU A 208 -8.77 11.29 14.96
CA LEU A 208 -8.52 12.71 14.68
C LEU A 208 -7.88 13.48 15.86
N VAL A 209 -7.55 12.81 16.97
CA VAL A 209 -7.07 13.45 18.20
C VAL A 209 -5.91 14.41 17.93
N LYS A 210 -5.91 15.56 18.63
CA LYS A 210 -4.89 16.61 18.51
C LYS A 210 -4.74 17.16 17.09
N ASN A 211 -5.87 17.49 16.47
CA ASN A 211 -5.93 18.24 15.23
C ASN A 211 -6.65 19.58 15.44
N ARG A 212 -6.81 20.37 14.39
CA ARG A 212 -7.39 21.72 14.44
C ARG A 212 -8.75 21.81 13.74
N VAL A 213 -9.44 20.69 13.66
CA VAL A 213 -10.76 20.58 13.01
C VAL A 213 -11.80 21.32 13.83
N LYS A 214 -12.59 22.19 13.17
CA LYS A 214 -13.70 22.93 13.79
C LYS A 214 -15.04 22.42 13.32
N ASP A 215 -15.15 22.04 12.05
CA ASP A 215 -16.38 21.51 11.45
C ASP A 215 -16.31 19.97 11.42
N LEU A 216 -17.14 19.35 12.26
CA LEU A 216 -17.29 17.90 12.34
C LEU A 216 -18.50 17.38 11.52
N SER A 217 -19.23 18.27 10.83
CA SER A 217 -20.39 17.87 10.03
C SER A 217 -20.10 16.81 8.96
N PRO A 218 -18.88 16.76 8.34
CA PRO A 218 -18.54 15.70 7.41
C PRO A 218 -18.64 14.28 8.02
N LEU A 219 -18.37 14.13 9.32
CA LEU A 219 -18.42 12.83 10.00
C LEU A 219 -19.85 12.29 10.13
N MET A 220 -20.87 13.17 10.19
CA MET A 220 -22.27 12.76 10.36
C MET A 220 -22.80 11.92 9.19
N GLU A 221 -22.14 11.99 8.03
CA GLU A 221 -22.50 11.23 6.83
C GLU A 221 -21.78 9.87 6.75
N MET A 222 -20.73 9.66 7.55
CA MET A 222 -19.85 8.48 7.48
C MET A 222 -20.42 7.29 8.29
N LYS A 223 -21.46 6.64 7.76
CA LYS A 223 -22.24 5.59 8.45
C LYS A 223 -21.46 4.29 8.69
N SER A 224 -20.33 4.11 8.01
CA SER A 224 -19.42 2.97 8.22
C SER A 224 -18.62 3.07 9.52
N LEU A 225 -18.51 4.27 10.13
CA LEU A 225 -17.73 4.46 11.33
C LEU A 225 -18.27 3.66 12.51
N LYS A 226 -17.42 2.83 13.09
CA LYS A 226 -17.65 2.06 14.31
C LYS A 226 -16.92 2.63 15.50
N ARG A 227 -15.78 3.28 15.29
CA ARG A 227 -14.94 3.91 16.32
C ARG A 227 -14.40 5.25 15.83
N LEU A 228 -14.68 6.29 16.60
CA LEU A 228 -14.29 7.66 16.28
C LEU A 228 -13.61 8.31 17.49
N TRP A 229 -12.42 8.84 17.29
CA TRP A 229 -11.66 9.53 18.30
C TRP A 229 -11.46 11.00 17.94
N ILE A 230 -11.97 11.90 18.78
CA ILE A 230 -12.06 13.34 18.49
C ILE A 230 -11.67 14.25 19.64
N HIS A 231 -10.78 13.85 20.55
CA HIS A 231 -10.19 14.79 21.49
C HIS A 231 -9.27 15.76 20.73
N LEU A 232 -9.84 16.88 20.24
CA LEU A 232 -9.15 17.80 19.34
C LEU A 232 -8.22 18.78 20.06
N ALA A 233 -8.40 18.98 21.38
CA ALA A 233 -7.57 19.89 22.15
C ALA A 233 -6.09 19.47 22.18
N ASP A 234 -5.22 20.45 22.01
CA ASP A 234 -3.77 20.36 22.17
C ASP A 234 -3.24 21.68 22.75
N VAL A 235 -1.93 21.75 23.04
CA VAL A 235 -1.26 22.94 23.58
C VAL A 235 -1.55 24.20 22.74
N ASP A 236 -1.56 24.03 21.41
CA ASP A 236 -1.79 25.12 20.45
C ASP A 236 -3.26 25.26 20.01
N ASN A 237 -4.16 24.36 20.42
CA ASN A 237 -5.57 24.37 20.08
C ASN A 237 -6.41 23.79 21.24
N PRO A 238 -6.85 24.63 22.18
CA PRO A 238 -7.65 24.17 23.32
C PRO A 238 -9.13 23.89 22.98
N ALA A 239 -9.55 24.07 21.73
CA ALA A 239 -10.94 23.93 21.34
C ALA A 239 -11.36 22.45 21.29
N MET A 240 -12.41 22.13 22.05
CA MET A 240 -13.07 20.83 22.03
C MET A 240 -14.43 20.96 21.38
N PRO A 241 -14.99 19.90 20.77
CA PRO A 241 -16.38 19.88 20.35
C PRO A 241 -17.30 20.17 21.56
N ASP A 242 -18.28 21.04 21.35
CA ASP A 242 -19.27 21.31 22.39
C ASP A 242 -20.26 20.13 22.58
N ALA A 243 -20.99 20.12 23.68
CA ALA A 243 -21.94 19.06 24.01
C ALA A 243 -23.04 18.89 22.94
N ALA A 244 -23.45 19.98 22.27
CA ALA A 244 -24.47 19.92 21.24
C ALA A 244 -23.93 19.21 19.97
N THR A 245 -22.68 19.52 19.58
CA THR A 245 -21.99 18.85 18.48
C THR A 245 -21.79 17.37 18.76
N LEU A 246 -21.33 17.01 19.97
CA LEU A 246 -21.15 15.60 20.35
C LEU A 246 -22.48 14.84 20.34
N LYS A 247 -23.54 15.45 20.85
CA LYS A 247 -24.88 14.86 20.80
C LYS A 247 -25.36 14.66 19.36
N ALA A 248 -25.19 15.63 18.49
CA ALA A 248 -25.56 15.53 17.07
C ALA A 248 -24.77 14.44 16.34
N LEU A 249 -23.48 14.31 16.63
CA LEU A 249 -22.65 13.22 16.11
C LEU A 249 -23.17 11.85 16.59
N GLN A 250 -23.47 11.69 17.86
CA GLN A 250 -23.98 10.43 18.38
C GLN A 250 -25.36 10.08 17.83
N GLU A 251 -26.22 11.07 17.60
CA GLU A 251 -27.51 10.87 16.93
C GLU A 251 -27.34 10.48 15.46
N ALA A 252 -26.38 11.08 14.79
CA ALA A 252 -26.07 10.76 13.39
C ALA A 252 -25.38 9.39 13.24
N LEU A 253 -24.59 8.95 14.21
CA LEU A 253 -23.79 7.73 14.21
C LEU A 253 -24.14 6.87 15.44
N PRO A 254 -25.36 6.29 15.52
CA PRO A 254 -25.82 5.62 16.74
C PRO A 254 -25.01 4.38 17.12
N ASP A 255 -24.43 3.69 16.13
CA ASP A 255 -23.64 2.48 16.33
C ASP A 255 -22.13 2.75 16.47
N CYS A 256 -21.71 4.03 16.39
CA CYS A 256 -20.30 4.42 16.51
C CYS A 256 -19.93 4.70 17.96
N HIS A 257 -18.86 4.09 18.45
CA HIS A 257 -18.24 4.47 19.71
C HIS A 257 -17.43 5.77 19.51
N ILE A 258 -17.90 6.86 20.13
CA ILE A 258 -17.26 8.18 20.02
C ILE A 258 -16.52 8.48 21.34
N ASP A 259 -15.20 8.64 21.27
CA ASP A 259 -14.34 9.05 22.38
C ASP A 259 -13.83 10.49 22.16
N ALA A 260 -14.32 11.41 22.96
CA ALA A 260 -13.90 12.81 22.96
C ALA A 260 -13.00 13.17 24.16
N GLU A 261 -12.70 12.24 25.06
CA GLU A 261 -12.00 12.50 26.31
C GLU A 261 -10.54 12.05 26.28
N SER A 262 -10.25 10.93 25.64
CA SER A 262 -8.91 10.33 25.66
C SER A 262 -7.90 11.13 24.84
N THR A 263 -6.78 11.47 25.46
CA THR A 263 -5.72 12.33 24.86
C THR A 263 -4.55 11.53 24.29
N SER A 264 -4.48 10.22 24.53
CA SER A 264 -3.34 9.39 24.20
C SER A 264 -3.73 8.16 23.39
N THR A 265 -3.09 7.95 22.26
CA THR A 265 -3.25 6.73 21.46
C THR A 265 -2.84 5.46 22.21
N ALA A 266 -1.84 5.56 23.10
CA ALA A 266 -1.29 4.40 23.78
C ALA A 266 -2.20 3.87 24.92
N GLY A 267 -3.02 4.74 25.53
CA GLY A 267 -3.83 4.42 26.72
C GLY A 267 -5.22 3.88 26.44
N GLY A 268 -5.83 4.24 25.33
CA GLY A 268 -7.23 3.95 25.00
C GLY A 268 -7.38 3.32 23.62
N TRP A 269 -7.29 4.11 22.58
CA TRP A 269 -7.54 3.70 21.21
C TRP A 269 -6.88 2.38 20.80
N ARG A 270 -5.56 2.29 20.93
CA ARG A 270 -4.80 1.12 20.49
C ARG A 270 -5.00 -0.09 21.38
N LYS A 271 -5.24 0.14 22.69
CA LYS A 271 -5.41 -0.94 23.65
C LYS A 271 -6.73 -1.68 23.46
N ASP A 272 -7.79 -0.92 23.20
CA ASP A 272 -9.16 -1.43 23.20
C ASP A 272 -9.68 -1.69 21.78
N SER A 273 -8.96 -1.24 20.74
CA SER A 273 -9.31 -1.53 19.35
C SER A 273 -8.95 -2.97 18.97
N PRO A 274 -9.92 -3.80 18.54
CA PRO A 274 -9.66 -5.14 18.03
C PRO A 274 -8.76 -5.10 16.78
N HIS A 275 -8.91 -4.08 15.95
CA HIS A 275 -8.14 -3.90 14.70
C HIS A 275 -6.68 -3.61 14.96
N TYR A 276 -6.32 -2.89 16.03
CA TYR A 276 -4.92 -2.52 16.25
C TYR A 276 -4.01 -3.73 16.50
N LYS A 277 -4.51 -4.80 17.10
CA LYS A 277 -3.76 -6.06 17.26
C LYS A 277 -3.48 -6.73 15.91
N VAL A 278 -4.45 -6.69 15.00
CA VAL A 278 -4.29 -7.19 13.63
C VAL A 278 -3.25 -6.34 12.90
N ILE A 279 -3.35 -5.02 12.99
CA ILE A 279 -2.41 -4.06 12.40
C ILE A 279 -0.96 -4.31 12.88
N GLN A 280 -0.76 -4.58 14.18
CA GLN A 280 0.56 -4.94 14.71
C GLN A 280 1.12 -6.23 14.08
N ARG A 281 0.27 -7.24 13.85
CA ARG A 281 0.68 -8.47 13.16
C ARG A 281 1.04 -8.18 11.69
N MET A 282 0.24 -7.40 10.99
CA MET A 282 0.52 -6.99 9.60
C MET A 282 1.91 -6.36 9.48
N PHE A 283 2.24 -5.40 10.35
CA PHE A 283 3.54 -4.73 10.31
C PHE A 283 4.69 -5.62 10.76
N GLY A 284 4.44 -6.56 11.68
CA GLY A 284 5.43 -7.54 12.11
C GLY A 284 5.78 -8.57 11.04
N THR A 285 4.80 -9.00 10.26
CA THR A 285 4.94 -10.01 9.18
C THR A 285 5.16 -9.41 7.80
N LYS A 286 4.91 -8.10 7.63
CA LYS A 286 4.84 -7.38 6.35
C LYS A 286 3.77 -7.92 5.40
N LYS A 287 2.74 -8.52 5.95
CA LYS A 287 1.61 -9.07 5.19
C LYS A 287 0.32 -8.48 5.69
N TYR A 288 -0.52 -8.05 4.75
CA TYR A 288 -1.87 -7.61 5.05
C TYR A 288 -2.71 -8.80 5.55
N GLU A 289 -3.62 -8.50 6.48
CA GLU A 289 -4.60 -9.42 7.05
C GLU A 289 -5.91 -8.63 7.20
N PRO A 290 -7.04 -9.04 6.58
CA PRO A 290 -8.32 -8.35 6.73
C PRO A 290 -8.77 -8.34 8.19
N PHE A 291 -9.55 -7.32 8.58
CA PHE A 291 -10.24 -7.35 9.86
C PHE A 291 -11.39 -8.34 9.82
N GLU A 292 -11.77 -8.88 10.98
CA GLU A 292 -12.86 -9.85 11.10
C GLU A 292 -14.21 -9.30 10.60
N ASP A 293 -14.39 -7.99 10.79
CA ASP A 293 -15.61 -7.25 10.44
C ASP A 293 -15.43 -6.37 9.18
N SER A 294 -14.38 -6.60 8.39
CA SER A 294 -14.23 -6.00 7.05
C SER A 294 -15.36 -6.46 6.12
N ASP A 295 -15.81 -5.56 5.26
CA ASP A 295 -16.72 -5.92 4.19
C ASP A 295 -16.04 -6.90 3.22
N PRO A 296 -16.60 -8.12 3.01
CA PRO A 296 -16.01 -9.08 2.09
C PRO A 296 -15.86 -8.56 0.66
N GLU A 297 -16.74 -7.65 0.23
CA GLU A 297 -16.65 -7.04 -1.10
C GLU A 297 -15.48 -6.05 -1.21
N ASN A 298 -15.05 -5.49 -0.08
CA ASN A 298 -13.88 -4.61 0.00
C ASN A 298 -12.56 -5.38 0.16
N MET A 299 -12.59 -6.68 0.45
CA MET A 299 -11.36 -7.47 0.62
C MET A 299 -10.62 -7.61 -0.70
N PRO A 300 -9.26 -7.48 -0.70
CA PRO A 300 -8.47 -7.79 -1.89
C PRO A 300 -8.37 -9.31 -2.12
N GLU A 301 -8.02 -9.71 -3.32
CA GLU A 301 -7.63 -11.09 -3.59
C GLU A 301 -6.22 -11.38 -3.01
N PRO A 302 -5.93 -12.59 -2.47
CA PRO A 302 -6.82 -13.79 -2.48
C PRO A 302 -7.78 -13.89 -1.29
N TRP A 303 -7.76 -12.96 -0.33
CA TRP A 303 -8.55 -13.01 0.93
C TRP A 303 -10.06 -13.07 0.68
N ARG A 304 -10.55 -12.33 -0.32
CA ARG A 304 -11.97 -12.39 -0.73
C ARG A 304 -12.39 -13.80 -1.08
N SER A 305 -11.65 -14.46 -1.95
CA SER A 305 -11.92 -15.82 -2.41
C SER A 305 -11.83 -16.85 -1.27
N GLU A 306 -10.90 -16.67 -0.34
CA GLU A 306 -10.73 -17.53 0.83
C GLU A 306 -11.90 -17.37 1.81
N HIS A 307 -12.31 -16.13 2.09
CA HIS A 307 -13.45 -15.82 2.96
C HIS A 307 -14.76 -16.42 2.43
N LEU A 308 -15.01 -16.27 1.12
CA LEU A 308 -16.22 -16.83 0.49
C LEU A 308 -16.25 -18.36 0.57
N LYS A 309 -15.10 -19.04 0.41
CA LYS A 309 -14.99 -20.50 0.56
C LYS A 309 -15.31 -20.95 1.99
N GLN A 310 -14.82 -20.23 3.01
CA GLN A 310 -15.11 -20.55 4.42
C GLN A 310 -16.60 -20.44 4.74
N LYS A 311 -17.26 -19.35 4.31
CA LYS A 311 -18.71 -19.18 4.51
C LYS A 311 -19.56 -20.26 3.84
N THR A 312 -19.15 -20.74 2.66
CA THR A 312 -19.86 -21.82 1.97
C THR A 312 -19.75 -23.13 2.74
N GLN A 313 -18.61 -23.42 3.38
CA GLN A 313 -18.43 -24.63 4.20
C GLN A 313 -19.17 -24.56 5.54
N GLU A 314 -19.33 -23.39 6.14
CA GLU A 314 -20.10 -23.21 7.39
C GLU A 314 -21.61 -23.19 7.17
N GLY A 315 -22.08 -22.85 5.96
CA GLY A 315 -23.51 -22.86 5.60
C GLY A 315 -24.07 -24.24 5.23
N ASP A 316 -23.22 -25.23 5.01
CA ASP A 316 -23.57 -26.62 4.67
C ASP A 316 -23.54 -27.54 5.92
N THR A 317 -23.38 -27.00 7.14
CA THR A 317 -23.47 -27.74 8.42
C THR A 317 -24.66 -27.24 9.23
#